data_1000aecc887e4b0b05966fe1a9438184
#
_entry.id   1000aecc887e4b0b05966fe1a9438184
#
_cell.length_a   1.000
_cell.length_b   1.000
_cell.length_c   1.000
_cell.angle_alpha   90.00
_cell.angle_beta   90.00
_cell.angle_gamma   90.00
#
_symmetry.space_group_name_H-M   'P 1'
#
loop_
_entity.id
_entity.type
_entity.pdbx_description
1 polymer ?
#
loop_
_entity_poly.entity_id
_entity_poly.type
_entity_poly.pdbx_seq_one_letter_code
_entity_poly.pdbx_strand_id
1 'polypeptide(L)'
;MKRMSSGNDFAGRWFRVGLATAWIAMAGFSLAAQSQRKTPAKSPATSTPQEKEDPLAPLLRQANEAIDKMDFAAALDPLQKYIAQRPGEAYPHFQLGYAYAGLKRTEDAKSEFSRAIALDPKMAAAHLNLGLVLMDSDPAAAAGEFRHAAELQPTESRPRFLAGFSLEHAGNFPEAIEQYRAALALSPKDYEAHFALGRALLLTNDVAGAEEQFRAAIASRGDAAPAQLGLASALLAQKKYEAAANSLTEYLKLKPGDRSAHFDRASALLNLNRFDEALAELDLSDAGAAPSADMLKMRGEIYMQQKKWKEAGDALKQAVSLSPKDSELAEWVGHVDIELHDYSNAVRILEQVYAQNAQDVDALRDLADAFYLNDNYAEALEAMDRLAKLETPKPGSWFVRAICYDKLSRKAEAIEAYQKFLDQDGGQHDTQDFQARHRILVLQKELGQSKKK
;
A
#
# COMPACT_ATOMS: atom_id res chain seq x y z
N MET A 1 -7.83 3.99 -23.34
CA MET A 1 -7.25 3.05 -22.33
C MET A 1 -7.03 3.78 -21.02
N LYS A 2 -7.80 3.46 -20.00
CA LYS A 2 -7.55 3.92 -18.61
C LYS A 2 -6.33 3.16 -18.10
N ARG A 3 -5.24 3.86 -17.80
CA ARG A 3 -4.09 3.23 -17.11
C ARG A 3 -4.52 2.75 -15.74
N MET A 4 -4.14 1.52 -15.40
CA MET A 4 -4.40 0.92 -14.09
C MET A 4 -4.14 1.90 -12.95
N SER A 5 -5.14 2.16 -12.14
CA SER A 5 -4.90 2.58 -10.78
C SER A 5 -4.65 1.29 -9.97
N SER A 6 -3.38 0.96 -9.75
CA SER A 6 -2.99 -0.06 -8.78
C SER A 6 -3.42 0.41 -7.40
N GLY A 7 -4.71 0.28 -7.12
CA GLY A 7 -5.31 0.65 -5.86
C GLY A 7 -5.37 -0.57 -4.93
N ASN A 8 -4.73 -0.44 -3.79
CA ASN A 8 -5.21 -0.94 -2.52
C ASN A 8 -4.71 -2.26 -1.92
N ASP A 9 -3.53 -2.76 -2.25
CA ASP A 9 -2.97 -3.76 -1.33
C ASP A 9 -1.77 -3.24 -0.50
N PHE A 10 -1.50 -1.93 -0.56
CA PHE A 10 -0.44 -1.29 0.22
C PHE A 10 -0.66 -1.40 1.74
N ALA A 11 -1.90 -1.25 2.22
CA ALA A 11 -2.20 -1.32 3.64
C ALA A 11 -1.98 -2.73 4.23
N GLY A 12 -2.36 -3.78 3.51
CA GLY A 12 -2.20 -5.17 3.97
C GLY A 12 -0.75 -5.64 4.09
N ARG A 13 0.16 -5.12 3.26
CA ARG A 13 1.59 -5.44 3.29
C ARG A 13 2.29 -4.89 4.53
N TRP A 14 1.95 -3.67 4.94
CA TRP A 14 2.58 -2.99 6.07
C TRP A 14 2.19 -3.56 7.43
N PHE A 15 0.98 -4.13 7.55
CA PHE A 15 0.55 -4.82 8.77
C PHE A 15 1.43 -6.04 9.10
N ARG A 16 1.95 -6.74 8.07
CA ARG A 16 2.84 -7.91 8.27
C ARG A 16 4.27 -7.54 8.63
N VAL A 17 4.76 -6.38 8.24
CA VAL A 17 6.10 -5.90 8.60
C VAL A 17 6.12 -5.38 10.05
N GLY A 18 5.00 -4.85 10.56
CA GLY A 18 4.88 -4.34 11.94
C GLY A 18 5.03 -5.40 13.04
N LEU A 19 4.72 -6.68 12.74
CA LEU A 19 4.85 -7.78 13.72
C LEU A 19 6.31 -8.18 14.00
N ALA A 20 7.27 -7.88 13.10
CA ALA A 20 8.68 -8.16 13.32
C ALA A 20 9.34 -7.18 14.31
N THR A 21 8.74 -6.03 14.58
CA THR A 21 9.28 -5.00 15.49
C THR A 21 8.89 -5.21 16.97
N ALA A 22 7.97 -6.12 17.28
CA ALA A 22 7.60 -6.47 18.66
C ALA A 22 8.80 -7.04 19.47
N TRP A 23 9.84 -7.56 18.80
CA TRP A 23 11.08 -8.02 19.43
C TRP A 23 11.96 -6.88 19.98
N ILE A 24 11.79 -5.64 19.51
CA ILE A 24 12.56 -4.48 20.00
C ILE A 24 12.10 -4.07 21.39
N ALA A 25 10.86 -4.37 21.77
CA ALA A 25 10.33 -4.07 23.09
C ALA A 25 11.03 -4.84 24.22
N MET A 26 11.46 -6.09 23.97
CA MET A 26 12.11 -6.91 25.02
C MET A 26 13.53 -6.45 25.36
N ALA A 27 14.27 -5.82 24.45
CA ALA A 27 15.57 -5.22 24.76
C ALA A 27 15.45 -3.96 25.65
N GLY A 28 14.26 -3.33 25.69
CA GLY A 28 13.98 -2.16 26.53
C GLY A 28 13.85 -2.48 28.03
N PHE A 29 13.53 -3.72 28.38
CA PHE A 29 13.41 -4.11 29.80
C PHE A 29 14.71 -3.91 30.56
N SER A 30 15.87 -4.13 29.94
CA SER A 30 17.18 -4.03 30.63
C SER A 30 17.63 -2.59 30.90
N LEU A 31 17.27 -1.61 30.06
CA LEU A 31 17.77 -0.22 30.20
C LEU A 31 17.01 0.61 31.24
N ALA A 32 15.68 0.42 31.35
CA ALA A 32 14.85 1.19 32.26
C ALA A 32 15.15 0.90 33.76
N ALA A 33 15.58 -0.33 34.08
CA ALA A 33 15.96 -0.70 35.44
C ALA A 33 17.32 -0.12 35.85
N GLN A 34 18.20 0.19 34.89
CA GLN A 34 19.55 0.71 35.18
C GLN A 34 19.59 2.21 35.43
N SER A 35 18.66 2.99 34.85
CA SER A 35 18.73 4.47 34.91
C SER A 35 18.33 5.05 36.28
N GLN A 36 17.71 4.27 37.18
CA GLN A 36 17.30 4.73 38.49
C GLN A 36 18.16 4.22 39.65
N ARG A 37 19.26 3.54 39.36
CA ARG A 37 20.23 3.28 40.43
C ARG A 37 20.92 4.59 40.85
N LYS A 38 20.33 5.32 41.78
CA LYS A 38 21.09 6.28 42.58
C LYS A 38 22.15 5.48 43.33
N THR A 39 23.36 5.41 42.80
CA THR A 39 24.52 5.08 43.65
C THR A 39 24.50 6.05 44.82
N PRO A 40 24.53 5.58 46.09
CA PRO A 40 24.70 6.49 47.21
C PRO A 40 26.01 7.22 46.98
N ALA A 41 25.94 8.55 46.91
CA ALA A 41 27.13 9.39 46.80
C ALA A 41 28.06 9.01 47.98
N LYS A 42 29.34 8.68 47.67
CA LYS A 42 30.38 8.57 48.67
C LYS A 42 30.52 9.95 49.30
N SER A 43 29.89 10.15 50.45
CA SER A 43 30.23 11.28 51.34
C SER A 43 31.57 11.01 51.99
N PRO A 44 32.42 12.04 52.12
CA PRO A 44 33.68 11.89 52.83
C PRO A 44 33.44 11.52 54.29
N ALA A 45 34.29 10.66 54.79
CA ALA A 45 34.24 10.11 56.13
C ALA A 45 34.24 11.23 57.23
N THR A 46 33.08 11.45 57.81
CA THR A 46 32.97 12.07 59.16
C THR A 46 32.20 11.06 60.02
N SER A 47 32.82 10.63 61.08
CA SER A 47 32.33 9.70 62.05
C SER A 47 31.04 10.21 62.69
N THR A 48 29.91 9.63 62.35
CA THR A 48 28.61 9.79 63.04
C THR A 48 28.00 8.41 63.35
N PRO A 49 27.05 8.31 64.30
CA PRO A 49 26.71 7.04 64.92
C PRO A 49 26.19 6.00 63.93
N GLN A 50 26.51 4.71 64.17
CA GLN A 50 25.96 3.57 63.39
C GLN A 50 24.48 3.74 63.18
N GLU A 51 24.06 4.17 61.97
CA GLU A 51 22.71 3.95 61.48
C GLU A 51 22.47 2.44 61.56
N LYS A 52 21.49 2.03 62.37
CA LYS A 52 21.03 0.63 62.41
C LYS A 52 20.70 0.26 60.96
N GLU A 53 21.42 -0.71 60.42
CA GLU A 53 21.10 -1.24 59.07
C GLU A 53 19.60 -1.60 59.07
N ASP A 54 18.92 -1.16 58.03
CA ASP A 54 17.51 -1.48 57.80
C ASP A 54 17.35 -3.02 57.80
N PRO A 55 16.58 -3.61 58.69
CA PRO A 55 16.42 -5.04 58.79
C PRO A 55 15.84 -5.69 57.52
N LEU A 56 15.23 -4.89 56.62
CA LEU A 56 14.67 -5.36 55.34
C LEU A 56 15.63 -5.18 54.18
N ALA A 57 16.73 -4.43 54.33
CA ALA A 57 17.72 -4.20 53.27
C ALA A 57 18.26 -5.51 52.63
N PRO A 58 18.47 -6.63 53.37
CA PRO A 58 18.88 -7.90 52.76
C PRO A 58 17.87 -8.45 51.78
N LEU A 59 16.54 -8.27 52.00
CA LEU A 59 15.49 -8.75 51.08
C LEU A 59 15.56 -8.02 49.73
N LEU A 60 15.69 -6.69 49.77
CA LEU A 60 15.85 -5.90 48.51
C LEU A 60 17.15 -6.23 47.78
N ARG A 61 18.24 -6.46 48.53
CA ARG A 61 19.51 -6.87 47.93
C ARG A 61 19.39 -8.21 47.24
N GLN A 62 18.79 -9.21 47.88
CA GLN A 62 18.52 -10.52 47.28
C GLN A 62 17.67 -10.42 46.04
N ALA A 63 16.60 -9.62 46.09
CA ALA A 63 15.73 -9.40 44.91
C ALA A 63 16.49 -8.75 43.73
N ASN A 64 17.27 -7.70 44.01
CA ASN A 64 18.09 -7.03 43.01
C ASN A 64 19.09 -7.97 42.36
N GLU A 65 19.78 -8.77 43.16
CA GLU A 65 20.72 -9.78 42.67
C GLU A 65 20.06 -10.83 41.77
N ALA A 66 18.84 -11.24 42.10
CA ALA A 66 18.05 -12.18 41.30
C ALA A 66 17.61 -11.52 39.99
N ILE A 67 17.11 -10.27 40.02
CA ILE A 67 16.75 -9.52 38.82
C ILE A 67 17.97 -9.29 37.89
N ASP A 68 19.12 -8.92 38.44
CA ASP A 68 20.36 -8.71 37.68
C ASP A 68 20.80 -9.98 36.97
N LYS A 69 20.52 -11.15 37.56
CA LYS A 69 20.76 -12.48 36.94
C LYS A 69 19.62 -12.97 36.05
N MET A 70 18.58 -12.15 35.85
CA MET A 70 17.33 -12.53 35.18
C MET A 70 16.61 -13.73 35.80
N ASP A 71 16.90 -14.05 37.05
CA ASP A 71 16.17 -15.05 37.82
C ASP A 71 14.94 -14.39 38.49
N PHE A 72 13.96 -14.08 37.65
CA PHE A 72 12.76 -13.37 38.08
C PHE A 72 11.93 -14.15 39.08
N ALA A 73 11.97 -15.49 39.03
CA ALA A 73 11.28 -16.33 39.98
C ALA A 73 11.85 -16.19 41.40
N ALA A 74 13.18 -16.16 41.52
CA ALA A 74 13.85 -15.98 42.81
C ALA A 74 13.68 -14.58 43.43
N ALA A 75 13.31 -13.58 42.59
CA ALA A 75 13.03 -12.23 43.08
C ALA A 75 11.67 -12.07 43.75
N LEU A 76 10.70 -12.95 43.49
CA LEU A 76 9.31 -12.79 43.96
C LEU A 76 9.18 -12.84 45.48
N ASP A 77 9.70 -13.91 46.11
CA ASP A 77 9.53 -14.12 47.57
C ASP A 77 10.17 -13.00 48.41
N PRO A 78 11.42 -12.57 48.18
CA PRO A 78 12.00 -11.47 48.93
C PRO A 78 11.25 -10.13 48.71
N LEU A 79 10.74 -9.84 47.51
CA LEU A 79 9.96 -8.63 47.24
C LEU A 79 8.61 -8.67 47.95
N GLN A 80 7.90 -9.78 47.91
CA GLN A 80 6.63 -9.95 48.57
C GLN A 80 6.77 -9.81 50.08
N LYS A 81 7.82 -10.41 50.69
CA LYS A 81 8.12 -10.26 52.14
C LYS A 81 8.44 -8.81 52.53
N TYR A 82 9.14 -8.08 51.66
CA TYR A 82 9.45 -6.68 51.86
C TYR A 82 8.17 -5.83 51.82
N ILE A 83 7.36 -5.98 50.76
CA ILE A 83 6.13 -5.24 50.53
C ILE A 83 5.12 -5.49 51.67
N ALA A 84 5.04 -6.72 52.21
CA ALA A 84 4.17 -7.06 53.31
C ALA A 84 4.47 -6.22 54.55
N GLN A 85 5.72 -5.81 54.75
CA GLN A 85 6.13 -4.99 55.89
C GLN A 85 6.16 -3.48 55.60
N ARG A 86 6.32 -3.12 54.27
CA ARG A 86 6.36 -1.71 53.81
C ARG A 86 5.54 -1.52 52.52
N PRO A 87 4.21 -1.59 52.62
CA PRO A 87 3.35 -1.52 51.43
C PRO A 87 3.25 -0.13 50.80
N GLY A 88 3.81 0.90 51.42
CA GLY A 88 3.78 2.28 50.93
C GLY A 88 5.00 2.70 50.12
N GLU A 89 5.94 1.81 49.84
CA GLU A 89 7.13 2.12 49.07
C GLU A 89 6.97 1.73 47.57
N ALA A 90 7.08 2.70 46.68
CA ALA A 90 6.82 2.48 45.23
C ALA A 90 7.85 1.54 44.58
N TYR A 91 9.12 1.66 44.92
CA TYR A 91 10.20 0.95 44.27
C TYR A 91 10.11 -0.59 44.34
N PRO A 92 9.79 -1.21 45.52
CA PRO A 92 9.60 -2.65 45.57
C PRO A 92 8.44 -3.17 44.71
N HIS A 93 7.33 -2.41 44.62
CA HIS A 93 6.23 -2.72 43.73
C HIS A 93 6.67 -2.66 42.26
N PHE A 94 7.44 -1.63 41.86
CA PHE A 94 8.01 -1.57 40.52
C PHE A 94 8.89 -2.78 40.20
N GLN A 95 9.77 -3.19 41.14
CA GLN A 95 10.62 -4.38 40.94
C GLN A 95 9.81 -5.68 40.86
N LEU A 96 8.76 -5.82 41.68
CA LEU A 96 7.86 -6.98 41.61
C LEU A 96 7.12 -7.03 40.26
N GLY A 97 6.61 -5.89 39.79
CA GLY A 97 6.03 -5.75 38.45
C GLY A 97 7.02 -6.15 37.35
N TYR A 98 8.27 -5.71 37.48
CA TYR A 98 9.32 -6.05 36.53
C TYR A 98 9.63 -7.56 36.53
N ALA A 99 9.69 -8.19 37.69
CA ALA A 99 9.87 -9.64 37.81
C ALA A 99 8.69 -10.41 37.22
N TYR A 100 7.45 -9.97 37.45
CA TYR A 100 6.26 -10.58 36.84
C TYR A 100 6.27 -10.44 35.30
N ALA A 101 6.65 -9.27 34.78
CA ALA A 101 6.76 -9.07 33.35
C ALA A 101 7.80 -10.00 32.72
N GLY A 102 8.95 -10.19 33.38
CA GLY A 102 9.98 -11.14 32.95
C GLY A 102 9.49 -12.59 32.96
N LEU A 103 8.56 -12.93 33.84
CA LEU A 103 7.89 -14.25 33.89
C LEU A 103 6.65 -14.34 32.98
N LYS A 104 6.37 -13.31 32.18
CA LYS A 104 5.17 -13.19 31.31
C LYS A 104 3.84 -13.27 32.08
N ARG A 105 3.86 -12.91 33.35
CA ARG A 105 2.67 -12.77 34.19
C ARG A 105 2.09 -11.35 34.06
N THR A 106 1.50 -11.09 32.89
CA THR A 106 1.12 -9.75 32.41
C THR A 106 0.17 -9.01 33.35
N GLU A 107 -0.87 -9.67 33.88
CA GLU A 107 -1.84 -9.03 34.78
C GLU A 107 -1.24 -8.69 36.16
N ASP A 108 -0.40 -9.57 36.66
CA ASP A 108 0.32 -9.31 37.94
C ASP A 108 1.28 -8.13 37.76
N ALA A 109 2.02 -8.09 36.63
CA ALA A 109 2.92 -6.99 36.29
C ALA A 109 2.17 -5.65 36.20
N LYS A 110 1.05 -5.63 35.50
CA LYS A 110 0.17 -4.46 35.37
C LYS A 110 -0.30 -3.95 36.71
N SER A 111 -0.74 -4.86 37.59
CA SER A 111 -1.19 -4.52 38.96
C SER A 111 -0.06 -3.84 39.76
N GLU A 112 1.11 -4.43 39.76
CA GLU A 112 2.24 -3.94 40.54
C GLU A 112 2.82 -2.63 39.98
N PHE A 113 2.92 -2.46 38.66
CA PHE A 113 3.30 -1.18 38.08
C PHE A 113 2.28 -0.08 38.36
N SER A 114 0.98 -0.38 38.26
CA SER A 114 -0.07 0.57 38.64
C SER A 114 0.01 0.95 40.12
N ARG A 115 0.36 0.00 41.01
CA ARG A 115 0.57 0.28 42.41
C ARG A 115 1.78 1.17 42.67
N ALA A 116 2.89 0.92 41.93
CA ALA A 116 4.08 1.76 42.01
C ALA A 116 3.80 3.21 41.57
N ILE A 117 3.04 3.39 40.47
CA ILE A 117 2.62 4.71 39.99
C ILE A 117 1.71 5.42 41.01
N ALA A 118 0.77 4.69 41.62
CA ALA A 118 -0.12 5.27 42.63
C ALA A 118 0.64 5.77 43.86
N LEU A 119 1.77 5.13 44.20
CA LEU A 119 2.65 5.52 45.30
C LEU A 119 3.64 6.63 44.93
N ASP A 120 4.17 6.55 43.74
CA ASP A 120 5.07 7.59 43.14
C ASP A 120 4.71 7.90 41.68
N PRO A 121 3.82 8.87 41.44
CA PRO A 121 3.43 9.28 40.11
C PRO A 121 4.57 9.86 39.24
N LYS A 122 5.72 10.12 39.82
CA LYS A 122 6.91 10.64 39.13
C LYS A 122 7.90 9.54 38.72
N MET A 123 7.58 8.29 38.96
CA MET A 123 8.42 7.16 38.57
C MET A 123 8.27 6.86 37.08
N ALA A 124 9.02 7.58 36.27
CA ALA A 124 9.01 7.44 34.79
C ALA A 124 9.20 5.98 34.34
N ALA A 125 10.04 5.21 35.05
CA ALA A 125 10.28 3.80 34.75
C ALA A 125 9.02 2.94 34.95
N ALA A 126 8.16 3.25 35.93
CA ALA A 126 6.92 2.51 36.13
C ALA A 126 5.91 2.79 35.03
N HIS A 127 5.75 4.05 34.61
CA HIS A 127 4.95 4.43 33.47
C HIS A 127 5.45 3.74 32.17
N LEU A 128 6.75 3.78 31.90
CA LEU A 128 7.34 3.14 30.73
C LEU A 128 7.05 1.63 30.69
N ASN A 129 7.25 0.93 31.81
CA ASN A 129 7.05 -0.51 31.88
C ASN A 129 5.56 -0.90 31.87
N LEU A 130 4.68 -0.10 32.47
CA LEU A 130 3.24 -0.31 32.35
C LEU A 130 2.78 -0.15 30.91
N GLY A 131 3.27 0.88 30.20
CA GLY A 131 3.01 1.05 28.77
C GLY A 131 3.46 -0.16 27.95
N LEU A 132 4.65 -0.72 28.21
CA LEU A 132 5.15 -1.93 27.51
C LEU A 132 4.24 -3.15 27.77
N VAL A 133 3.74 -3.31 28.98
CA VAL A 133 2.83 -4.41 29.34
C VAL A 133 1.46 -4.26 28.67
N LEU A 134 0.98 -3.03 28.50
CA LEU A 134 -0.32 -2.72 27.90
C LEU A 134 -0.31 -2.74 26.37
N MET A 135 0.85 -2.66 25.73
CA MET A 135 0.99 -2.39 24.29
C MET A 135 0.16 -3.30 23.40
N ASP A 136 0.12 -4.59 23.70
CA ASP A 136 -0.61 -5.58 22.91
C ASP A 136 -2.11 -5.66 23.26
N SER A 137 -2.47 -5.38 24.52
CA SER A 137 -3.85 -5.55 25.01
C SER A 137 -4.67 -4.27 24.96
N ASP A 138 -4.02 -3.12 25.20
CA ASP A 138 -4.64 -1.80 25.19
C ASP A 138 -3.62 -0.75 24.71
N PRO A 139 -3.39 -0.66 23.39
CA PRO A 139 -2.41 0.27 22.84
C PRO A 139 -2.75 1.75 23.11
N ALA A 140 -4.03 2.09 23.30
CA ALA A 140 -4.41 3.46 23.63
C ALA A 140 -3.99 3.84 25.05
N ALA A 141 -4.21 2.96 26.02
CA ALA A 141 -3.72 3.14 27.39
C ALA A 141 -2.19 3.14 27.44
N ALA A 142 -1.53 2.23 26.70
CA ALA A 142 -0.08 2.20 26.59
C ALA A 142 0.49 3.54 26.11
N ALA A 143 -0.11 4.16 25.10
CA ALA A 143 0.29 5.48 24.61
C ALA A 143 0.17 6.56 25.68
N GLY A 144 -0.86 6.49 26.53
CA GLY A 144 -1.02 7.37 27.69
C GLY A 144 0.15 7.26 28.66
N GLU A 145 0.50 6.05 29.03
CA GLU A 145 1.61 5.78 29.96
C GLU A 145 2.97 6.21 29.37
N PHE A 146 3.21 5.97 28.08
CA PHE A 146 4.43 6.45 27.42
C PHE A 146 4.50 7.97 27.33
N ARG A 147 3.38 8.69 27.16
CA ARG A 147 3.36 10.15 27.22
C ARG A 147 3.71 10.67 28.61
N HIS A 148 3.19 10.07 29.67
CA HIS A 148 3.57 10.40 31.03
C HIS A 148 5.06 10.16 31.29
N ALA A 149 5.61 9.03 30.81
CA ALA A 149 7.06 8.79 30.87
C ALA A 149 7.86 9.85 30.11
N ALA A 150 7.37 10.30 28.93
CA ALA A 150 8.03 11.35 28.14
C ALA A 150 7.98 12.74 28.81
N GLU A 151 6.92 13.06 29.54
CA GLU A 151 6.81 14.28 30.33
C GLU A 151 7.80 14.30 31.50
N LEU A 152 7.98 13.14 32.15
CA LEU A 152 8.91 12.97 33.24
C LEU A 152 10.37 12.90 32.80
N GLN A 153 10.62 12.50 31.54
CA GLN A 153 11.95 12.39 30.93
C GLN A 153 11.99 13.16 29.59
N PRO A 154 11.92 14.49 29.58
CA PRO A 154 11.70 15.30 28.37
C PRO A 154 12.86 15.25 27.37
N THR A 155 14.05 14.81 27.78
CA THR A 155 15.25 14.68 26.92
C THR A 155 15.36 13.29 26.26
N GLU A 156 14.55 12.33 26.68
CA GLU A 156 14.57 10.97 26.17
C GLU A 156 13.61 10.83 24.97
N SER A 157 14.13 10.40 23.82
CA SER A 157 13.30 10.19 22.62
C SER A 157 12.45 8.92 22.69
N ARG A 158 12.94 7.90 23.41
CA ARG A 158 12.34 6.56 23.44
C ARG A 158 10.87 6.53 23.89
N PRO A 159 10.46 7.20 25.01
CA PRO A 159 9.08 7.23 25.41
C PRO A 159 8.15 7.84 24.35
N ARG A 160 8.59 8.89 23.65
CA ARG A 160 7.82 9.52 22.56
C ARG A 160 7.66 8.58 21.36
N PHE A 161 8.74 7.90 20.97
CA PHE A 161 8.67 6.88 19.92
C PHE A 161 7.67 5.78 20.27
N LEU A 162 7.72 5.25 21.51
CA LEU A 162 6.80 4.19 21.96
C LEU A 162 5.36 4.68 22.03
N ALA A 163 5.13 5.94 22.43
CA ALA A 163 3.79 6.56 22.39
C ALA A 163 3.26 6.60 20.95
N GLY A 164 4.07 7.07 20.00
CA GLY A 164 3.71 7.08 18.58
C GLY A 164 3.41 5.67 18.05
N PHE A 165 4.24 4.70 18.38
CA PHE A 165 4.05 3.30 17.99
C PHE A 165 2.75 2.72 18.53
N SER A 166 2.43 2.98 19.80
CA SER A 166 1.17 2.52 20.41
C SER A 166 -0.06 3.22 19.83
N LEU A 167 0.03 4.53 19.55
CA LEU A 167 -1.05 5.27 18.88
C LEU A 167 -1.31 4.74 17.45
N GLU A 168 -0.26 4.39 16.71
CA GLU A 168 -0.39 3.77 15.41
C GLU A 168 -1.12 2.43 15.50
N HIS A 169 -0.80 1.59 16.50
CA HIS A 169 -1.49 0.32 16.76
C HIS A 169 -2.95 0.53 17.17
N ALA A 170 -3.25 1.64 17.85
CA ALA A 170 -4.60 2.06 18.16
C ALA A 170 -5.36 2.69 16.96
N GLY A 171 -4.70 2.84 15.80
CA GLY A 171 -5.27 3.47 14.61
C GLY A 171 -5.30 5.01 14.66
N ASN A 172 -4.71 5.63 15.68
CA ASN A 172 -4.65 7.09 15.82
C ASN A 172 -3.39 7.65 15.15
N PHE A 173 -3.37 7.62 13.81
CA PHE A 173 -2.23 8.07 13.00
C PHE A 173 -1.86 9.55 13.19
N PRO A 174 -2.80 10.50 13.31
CA PRO A 174 -2.43 11.90 13.49
C PRO A 174 -1.58 12.14 14.74
N GLU A 175 -2.01 11.63 15.89
CA GLU A 175 -1.24 11.75 17.12
C GLU A 175 0.07 10.93 17.07
N ALA A 176 0.08 9.76 16.41
CA ALA A 176 1.30 8.98 16.21
C ALA A 176 2.37 9.78 15.47
N ILE A 177 1.99 10.46 14.39
CA ILE A 177 2.87 11.34 13.61
C ILE A 177 3.47 12.45 14.48
N GLU A 178 2.66 13.09 15.35
CA GLU A 178 3.15 14.11 16.28
C GLU A 178 4.20 13.54 17.24
N GLN A 179 3.95 12.36 17.81
CA GLN A 179 4.88 11.72 18.75
C GLN A 179 6.19 11.29 18.04
N TYR A 180 6.11 10.76 16.82
CA TYR A 180 7.31 10.43 16.05
C TYR A 180 8.13 11.67 15.70
N ARG A 181 7.50 12.78 15.29
CA ARG A 181 8.18 14.05 15.07
C ARG A 181 8.86 14.57 16.33
N ALA A 182 8.19 14.45 17.47
CA ALA A 182 8.76 14.86 18.77
C ALA A 182 9.92 13.95 19.18
N ALA A 183 9.91 12.67 18.86
CA ALA A 183 11.04 11.77 19.07
C ALA A 183 12.22 12.14 18.18
N LEU A 184 11.99 12.45 16.91
CA LEU A 184 13.01 12.87 15.95
C LEU A 184 13.63 14.24 16.29
N ALA A 185 12.86 15.14 16.92
CA ALA A 185 13.42 16.41 17.43
C ALA A 185 14.50 16.18 18.49
N LEU A 186 14.41 15.08 19.25
CA LEU A 186 15.41 14.69 20.25
C LEU A 186 16.51 13.80 19.68
N SER A 187 16.17 12.96 18.71
CA SER A 187 17.09 12.03 18.04
C SER A 187 16.97 12.10 16.52
N PRO A 188 17.58 13.12 15.86
CA PRO A 188 17.39 13.41 14.43
C PRO A 188 17.93 12.34 13.46
N LYS A 189 18.62 11.31 13.93
CA LYS A 189 19.19 10.23 13.12
C LYS A 189 18.61 8.86 13.50
N ASP A 190 17.49 8.84 14.24
CA ASP A 190 16.84 7.59 14.64
C ASP A 190 16.16 6.95 13.44
N TYR A 191 16.73 5.82 12.99
CA TYR A 191 16.21 5.05 11.87
C TYR A 191 14.77 4.60 12.12
N GLU A 192 14.51 4.05 13.29
CA GLU A 192 13.21 3.49 13.66
C GLU A 192 12.10 4.56 13.64
N ALA A 193 12.44 5.76 14.16
CA ALA A 193 11.50 6.87 14.19
C ALA A 193 11.25 7.47 12.79
N HIS A 194 12.26 7.60 11.94
CA HIS A 194 12.08 8.02 10.55
C HIS A 194 11.24 7.00 9.77
N PHE A 195 11.56 5.71 9.91
CA PHE A 195 10.83 4.66 9.21
C PHE A 195 9.37 4.60 9.65
N ALA A 196 9.08 4.66 10.95
CA ALA A 196 7.73 4.65 11.49
C ALA A 196 6.93 5.90 11.06
N LEU A 197 7.55 7.08 11.12
CA LEU A 197 6.95 8.32 10.63
C LEU A 197 6.63 8.25 9.14
N GLY A 198 7.57 7.76 8.31
CA GLY A 198 7.36 7.58 6.87
C GLY A 198 6.18 6.67 6.58
N ARG A 199 6.05 5.56 7.31
CA ARG A 199 4.94 4.62 7.20
C ARG A 199 3.60 5.28 7.60
N ALA A 200 3.55 5.97 8.75
CA ALA A 200 2.35 6.65 9.21
C ALA A 200 1.89 7.75 8.23
N LEU A 201 2.82 8.50 7.66
CA LEU A 201 2.55 9.51 6.63
C LEU A 201 2.01 8.89 5.34
N LEU A 202 2.56 7.74 4.91
CA LEU A 202 2.07 7.01 3.73
C LEU A 202 0.64 6.52 3.94
N LEU A 203 0.32 5.98 5.12
CA LEU A 203 -1.02 5.52 5.48
C LEU A 203 -2.05 6.66 5.57
N THR A 204 -1.60 7.87 5.89
CA THR A 204 -2.43 9.09 5.90
C THR A 204 -2.42 9.85 4.57
N ASN A 205 -1.85 9.25 3.52
CA ASN A 205 -1.74 9.81 2.16
C ASN A 205 -0.86 11.07 2.06
N ASP A 206 -0.01 11.36 3.04
CA ASP A 206 1.08 12.34 2.90
C ASP A 206 2.29 11.67 2.25
N VAL A 207 2.16 11.39 0.96
CA VAL A 207 3.18 10.64 0.20
C VAL A 207 4.49 11.40 0.03
N ALA A 208 4.45 12.73 0.05
CA ALA A 208 5.65 13.57 -0.05
C ALA A 208 6.43 13.57 1.27
N GLY A 209 5.74 13.73 2.40
CA GLY A 209 6.34 13.60 3.71
C GLY A 209 6.89 12.20 3.97
N ALA A 210 6.19 11.15 3.51
CA ALA A 210 6.67 9.77 3.59
C ALA A 210 7.99 9.56 2.83
N GLU A 211 8.09 10.08 1.59
CA GLU A 211 9.31 10.03 0.78
C GLU A 211 10.50 10.64 1.52
N GLU A 212 10.31 11.82 2.12
CA GLU A 212 11.36 12.50 2.90
C GLU A 212 11.83 11.62 4.07
N GLN A 213 10.90 11.08 4.84
CA GLN A 213 11.23 10.29 6.02
C GLN A 213 11.90 8.96 5.66
N PHE A 214 11.47 8.28 4.61
CA PHE A 214 12.15 7.05 4.17
C PHE A 214 13.56 7.32 3.66
N ARG A 215 13.80 8.44 2.96
CA ARG A 215 15.18 8.86 2.61
C ARG A 215 16.04 9.12 3.81
N ALA A 216 15.50 9.78 4.84
CA ALA A 216 16.22 10.01 6.09
C ALA A 216 16.53 8.70 6.82
N ALA A 217 15.60 7.74 6.83
CA ALA A 217 15.83 6.41 7.38
C ALA A 217 16.99 5.69 6.64
N ILE A 218 16.98 5.68 5.31
CA ILE A 218 18.04 5.09 4.48
C ILE A 218 19.40 5.76 4.74
N ALA A 219 19.42 7.09 4.87
CA ALA A 219 20.64 7.83 5.19
C ALA A 219 21.19 7.50 6.60
N SER A 220 20.31 7.13 7.53
CA SER A 220 20.70 6.73 8.90
C SER A 220 21.23 5.30 8.98
N ARG A 221 20.77 4.41 8.07
CA ARG A 221 21.15 2.99 8.02
C ARG A 221 21.20 2.51 6.57
N GLY A 222 22.38 2.25 6.04
CA GLY A 222 22.58 1.92 4.64
C GLY A 222 21.96 0.58 4.16
N ASP A 223 21.72 -0.40 5.05
CA ASP A 223 21.12 -1.72 4.77
C ASP A 223 19.61 -1.76 5.04
N ALA A 224 18.94 -0.63 4.92
CA ALA A 224 17.56 -0.41 5.31
C ALA A 224 16.55 -0.94 4.27
N ALA A 225 16.50 -2.26 4.03
CA ALA A 225 15.56 -2.86 3.09
C ALA A 225 14.10 -2.40 3.32
N PRO A 226 13.53 -2.38 4.54
CA PRO A 226 12.16 -1.89 4.73
C PRO A 226 11.96 -0.42 4.30
N ALA A 227 12.94 0.44 4.55
CA ALA A 227 12.87 1.85 4.15
C ALA A 227 13.00 2.04 2.64
N GLN A 228 13.80 1.20 1.94
CA GLN A 228 13.86 1.19 0.47
C GLN A 228 12.52 0.81 -0.15
N LEU A 229 11.85 -0.21 0.39
CA LEU A 229 10.52 -0.60 -0.05
C LEU A 229 9.49 0.50 0.22
N GLY A 230 9.53 1.12 1.41
CA GLY A 230 8.68 2.25 1.76
C GLY A 230 8.88 3.45 0.83
N LEU A 231 10.13 3.77 0.52
CA LEU A 231 10.48 4.82 -0.45
C LEU A 231 9.91 4.50 -1.83
N ALA A 232 10.07 3.28 -2.31
CA ALA A 232 9.52 2.86 -3.59
C ALA A 232 7.99 3.01 -3.63
N SER A 233 7.31 2.60 -2.56
CA SER A 233 5.85 2.74 -2.44
C SER A 233 5.40 4.21 -2.50
N ALA A 234 6.10 5.10 -1.77
CA ALA A 234 5.82 6.53 -1.80
C ALA A 234 6.07 7.14 -3.19
N LEU A 235 7.11 6.69 -3.89
CA LEU A 235 7.46 7.15 -5.23
C LEU A 235 6.47 6.65 -6.29
N LEU A 236 6.00 5.39 -6.19
CA LEU A 236 4.94 4.85 -7.06
C LEU A 236 3.64 5.63 -6.91
N ALA A 237 3.23 5.92 -5.66
CA ALA A 237 2.05 6.73 -5.39
C ALA A 237 2.14 8.14 -6.00
N GLN A 238 3.35 8.70 -6.10
CA GLN A 238 3.62 9.97 -6.75
C GLN A 238 3.84 9.86 -8.26
N LYS A 239 3.76 8.66 -8.84
CA LYS A 239 4.06 8.39 -10.26
C LYS A 239 5.50 8.74 -10.67
N LYS A 240 6.43 8.76 -9.72
CA LYS A 240 7.86 8.95 -9.94
C LYS A 240 8.52 7.61 -10.30
N TYR A 241 8.12 7.04 -11.43
CA TYR A 241 8.40 5.64 -11.79
C TYR A 241 9.89 5.31 -11.90
N GLU A 242 10.74 6.19 -12.46
CA GLU A 242 12.18 5.94 -12.55
C GLU A 242 12.83 5.86 -11.17
N ALA A 243 12.48 6.78 -10.28
CA ALA A 243 13.00 6.77 -8.91
C ALA A 243 12.49 5.55 -8.11
N ALA A 244 11.23 5.14 -8.35
CA ALA A 244 10.65 3.95 -7.74
C ALA A 244 11.36 2.67 -8.21
N ALA A 245 11.60 2.51 -9.51
CA ALA A 245 12.33 1.38 -10.08
C ALA A 245 13.76 1.28 -9.52
N ASN A 246 14.44 2.43 -9.34
CA ASN A 246 15.76 2.48 -8.73
C ASN A 246 15.73 2.05 -7.25
N SER A 247 14.76 2.55 -6.47
CA SER A 247 14.60 2.16 -5.06
C SER A 247 14.29 0.67 -4.90
N LEU A 248 13.43 0.12 -5.78
CA LEU A 248 13.15 -1.33 -5.84
C LEU A 248 14.39 -2.14 -6.24
N THR A 249 15.23 -1.61 -7.12
CA THR A 249 16.51 -2.25 -7.44
C THR A 249 17.40 -2.39 -6.21
N GLU A 250 17.54 -1.32 -5.42
CA GLU A 250 18.33 -1.36 -4.18
C GLU A 250 17.68 -2.31 -3.14
N TYR A 251 16.36 -2.31 -3.03
CA TYR A 251 15.65 -3.28 -2.19
C TYR A 251 15.91 -4.72 -2.61
N LEU A 252 15.79 -5.03 -3.91
CA LEU A 252 15.94 -6.38 -4.46
C LEU A 252 17.37 -6.92 -4.38
N LYS A 253 18.40 -6.06 -4.30
CA LYS A 253 19.77 -6.49 -3.94
C LYS A 253 19.82 -7.12 -2.55
N LEU A 254 19.00 -6.64 -1.62
CA LEU A 254 18.94 -7.15 -0.23
C LEU A 254 17.91 -8.27 -0.08
N LYS A 255 16.89 -8.31 -0.91
CA LYS A 255 15.77 -9.25 -0.88
C LYS A 255 15.42 -9.78 -2.28
N PRO A 256 16.33 -10.53 -2.93
CA PRO A 256 16.20 -10.92 -4.34
C PRO A 256 15.02 -11.87 -4.64
N GLY A 257 14.42 -12.50 -3.64
CA GLY A 257 13.28 -13.40 -3.81
C GLY A 257 11.92 -12.75 -3.49
N ASP A 258 11.86 -11.43 -3.28
CA ASP A 258 10.56 -10.76 -3.02
C ASP A 258 9.77 -10.57 -4.31
N ARG A 259 8.87 -11.52 -4.57
CA ARG A 259 8.03 -11.57 -5.76
C ARG A 259 7.17 -10.31 -5.93
N SER A 260 6.69 -9.77 -4.84
CA SER A 260 5.90 -8.56 -4.84
C SER A 260 6.71 -7.33 -5.26
N ALA A 261 7.97 -7.25 -4.83
CA ALA A 261 8.85 -6.15 -5.22
C ALA A 261 9.23 -6.23 -6.71
N HIS A 262 9.41 -7.44 -7.26
CA HIS A 262 9.56 -7.64 -8.70
C HIS A 262 8.32 -7.17 -9.47
N PHE A 263 7.12 -7.50 -9.00
CA PHE A 263 5.87 -7.02 -9.60
C PHE A 263 5.74 -5.49 -9.56
N ASP A 264 6.04 -4.87 -8.42
CA ASP A 264 6.02 -3.41 -8.28
C ASP A 264 7.05 -2.74 -9.22
N ARG A 265 8.23 -3.37 -9.39
CA ARG A 265 9.25 -2.89 -10.34
C ARG A 265 8.81 -3.05 -11.78
N ALA A 266 8.17 -4.17 -12.13
CA ALA A 266 7.57 -4.38 -13.46
C ALA A 266 6.51 -3.29 -13.76
N SER A 267 5.67 -2.95 -12.79
CA SER A 267 4.67 -1.88 -12.92
C SER A 267 5.32 -0.51 -13.17
N ALA A 268 6.40 -0.19 -12.44
CA ALA A 268 7.15 1.04 -12.69
C ALA A 268 7.75 1.07 -14.10
N LEU A 269 8.36 -0.04 -14.54
CA LEU A 269 9.01 -0.18 -15.86
C LEU A 269 7.99 -0.13 -17.00
N LEU A 270 6.80 -0.72 -16.84
CA LEU A 270 5.69 -0.61 -17.79
C LEU A 270 5.30 0.86 -18.01
N ASN A 271 5.16 1.63 -16.92
CA ASN A 271 4.82 3.06 -17.01
C ASN A 271 5.94 3.91 -17.66
N LEU A 272 7.17 3.41 -17.67
CA LEU A 272 8.31 4.00 -18.37
C LEU A 272 8.43 3.52 -19.82
N ASN A 273 7.53 2.66 -20.31
CA ASN A 273 7.58 1.96 -21.59
C ASN A 273 8.85 1.08 -21.77
N ARG A 274 9.45 0.61 -20.67
CA ARG A 274 10.60 -0.30 -20.65
C ARG A 274 10.10 -1.74 -20.63
N PHE A 275 9.42 -2.13 -21.72
CA PHE A 275 8.60 -3.35 -21.80
C PHE A 275 9.38 -4.66 -21.58
N ASP A 276 10.56 -4.80 -22.19
CA ASP A 276 11.34 -6.03 -22.08
C ASP A 276 11.87 -6.23 -20.64
N GLU A 277 12.25 -5.13 -19.99
CA GLU A 277 12.67 -5.19 -18.59
C GLU A 277 11.48 -5.48 -17.66
N ALA A 278 10.30 -4.91 -17.93
CA ALA A 278 9.09 -5.23 -17.19
C ALA A 278 8.71 -6.71 -17.30
N LEU A 279 8.79 -7.31 -18.50
CA LEU A 279 8.56 -8.74 -18.70
C LEU A 279 9.57 -9.60 -17.93
N ALA A 280 10.85 -9.23 -17.94
CA ALA A 280 11.88 -9.93 -17.16
C ALA A 280 11.60 -9.90 -15.65
N GLU A 281 11.11 -8.77 -15.11
CA GLU A 281 10.70 -8.66 -13.72
C GLU A 281 9.47 -9.53 -13.40
N LEU A 282 8.50 -9.61 -14.33
CA LEU A 282 7.35 -10.51 -14.18
C LEU A 282 7.78 -11.98 -14.17
N ASP A 283 8.79 -12.37 -14.97
CA ASP A 283 9.34 -13.72 -14.96
C ASP A 283 9.98 -14.05 -13.60
N LEU A 284 10.69 -13.10 -12.97
CA LEU A 284 11.25 -13.25 -11.64
C LEU A 284 10.15 -13.30 -10.57
N SER A 285 9.09 -12.51 -10.74
CA SER A 285 7.93 -12.53 -9.86
C SER A 285 7.18 -13.87 -9.90
N ASP A 286 7.13 -14.53 -11.07
CA ASP A 286 6.48 -15.84 -11.26
C ASP A 286 7.36 -17.01 -10.84
N ALA A 287 8.65 -16.79 -10.60
CA ALA A 287 9.60 -17.87 -10.33
C ALA A 287 9.14 -18.76 -9.16
N GLY A 288 8.86 -20.03 -9.46
CA GLY A 288 8.47 -21.06 -8.49
C GLY A 288 6.99 -21.07 -8.09
N ALA A 289 6.11 -20.30 -8.76
CA ALA A 289 4.65 -20.41 -8.55
C ALA A 289 3.88 -20.07 -9.83
N ALA A 290 2.61 -20.46 -9.88
CA ALA A 290 1.73 -20.06 -10.98
C ALA A 290 1.51 -18.53 -10.98
N PRO A 291 1.44 -17.88 -12.16
CA PRO A 291 1.18 -16.45 -12.26
C PRO A 291 -0.22 -16.10 -11.73
N SER A 292 -0.34 -14.93 -11.10
CA SER A 292 -1.64 -14.39 -10.69
C SER A 292 -2.38 -13.76 -11.88
N ALA A 293 -3.68 -13.51 -11.72
CA ALA A 293 -4.45 -12.77 -12.71
C ALA A 293 -3.86 -11.38 -12.99
N ASP A 294 -3.40 -10.67 -11.96
CA ASP A 294 -2.79 -9.35 -12.10
C ASP A 294 -1.48 -9.38 -12.89
N MET A 295 -0.65 -10.40 -12.68
CA MET A 295 0.58 -10.60 -13.45
C MET A 295 0.30 -10.88 -14.92
N LEU A 296 -0.67 -11.75 -15.19
CA LEU A 296 -1.10 -12.07 -16.56
C LEU A 296 -1.75 -10.86 -17.25
N LYS A 297 -2.53 -10.07 -16.50
CA LYS A 297 -3.09 -8.80 -16.96
C LYS A 297 -2.00 -7.83 -17.37
N MET A 298 -0.98 -7.65 -16.54
CA MET A 298 0.16 -6.77 -16.84
C MET A 298 0.96 -7.28 -18.05
N ARG A 299 1.18 -8.59 -18.20
CA ARG A 299 1.79 -9.16 -19.41
C ARG A 299 0.95 -8.85 -20.65
N GLY A 300 -0.35 -9.03 -20.55
CA GLY A 300 -1.31 -8.70 -21.61
C GLY A 300 -1.20 -7.23 -22.00
N GLU A 301 -1.20 -6.31 -21.05
CA GLU A 301 -1.04 -4.86 -21.29
C GLU A 301 0.28 -4.56 -22.00
N ILE A 302 1.40 -5.13 -21.52
CA ILE A 302 2.71 -4.94 -22.16
C ILE A 302 2.69 -5.41 -23.61
N TYR A 303 2.14 -6.60 -23.87
CA TYR A 303 2.08 -7.13 -25.25
C TYR A 303 1.15 -6.33 -26.15
N MET A 304 0.02 -5.82 -25.62
CA MET A 304 -0.85 -4.89 -26.37
C MET A 304 -0.11 -3.60 -26.76
N GLN A 305 0.66 -3.00 -25.83
CA GLN A 305 1.48 -1.82 -26.11
C GLN A 305 2.56 -2.10 -27.18
N GLN A 306 3.09 -3.32 -27.21
CA GLN A 306 4.04 -3.77 -28.25
C GLN A 306 3.36 -4.24 -29.55
N LYS A 307 2.01 -4.25 -29.61
CA LYS A 307 1.21 -4.80 -30.70
C LYS A 307 1.46 -6.30 -30.98
N LYS A 308 1.89 -7.02 -29.96
CA LYS A 308 2.05 -8.48 -29.97
C LYS A 308 0.70 -9.12 -29.59
N TRP A 309 -0.27 -9.03 -30.53
CA TRP A 309 -1.67 -9.35 -30.24
C TRP A 309 -1.90 -10.79 -29.82
N LYS A 310 -1.15 -11.76 -30.41
CA LYS A 310 -1.27 -13.16 -30.06
C LYS A 310 -0.84 -13.43 -28.61
N GLU A 311 0.34 -12.94 -28.23
CA GLU A 311 0.88 -13.08 -26.88
C GLU A 311 0.01 -12.34 -25.87
N ALA A 312 -0.55 -11.19 -26.24
CA ALA A 312 -1.52 -10.46 -25.43
C ALA A 312 -2.79 -11.31 -25.17
N GLY A 313 -3.35 -11.88 -26.24
CA GLY A 313 -4.54 -12.73 -26.16
C GLY A 313 -4.31 -13.98 -25.31
N ASP A 314 -3.17 -14.63 -25.46
CA ASP A 314 -2.81 -15.82 -24.66
C ASP A 314 -2.70 -15.48 -23.17
N ALA A 315 -2.08 -14.36 -22.80
CA ALA A 315 -1.94 -13.91 -21.43
C ALA A 315 -3.32 -13.49 -20.82
N LEU A 316 -4.08 -12.68 -21.55
CA LEU A 316 -5.36 -12.16 -21.08
C LEU A 316 -6.42 -13.27 -20.93
N LYS A 317 -6.49 -14.25 -21.84
CA LYS A 317 -7.40 -15.39 -21.75
C LYS A 317 -7.07 -16.24 -20.50
N GLN A 318 -5.79 -16.40 -20.15
CA GLN A 318 -5.41 -17.04 -18.89
C GLN A 318 -5.83 -16.18 -17.68
N ALA A 319 -5.64 -14.84 -17.73
CA ALA A 319 -6.07 -13.95 -16.66
C ALA A 319 -7.59 -14.03 -16.42
N VAL A 320 -8.40 -14.03 -17.49
CA VAL A 320 -9.86 -14.21 -17.40
C VAL A 320 -10.23 -15.55 -16.78
N SER A 321 -9.49 -16.64 -17.07
CA SER A 321 -9.75 -17.94 -16.45
C SER A 321 -9.57 -17.93 -14.93
N LEU A 322 -8.68 -17.07 -14.41
CA LEU A 322 -8.44 -16.90 -12.98
C LEU A 322 -9.39 -15.88 -12.34
N SER A 323 -9.84 -14.90 -13.10
CA SER A 323 -10.71 -13.81 -12.65
C SER A 323 -11.90 -13.60 -13.62
N PRO A 324 -12.85 -14.55 -13.74
CA PRO A 324 -13.89 -14.53 -14.77
C PRO A 324 -14.94 -13.43 -14.60
N LYS A 325 -14.95 -12.72 -13.47
CA LYS A 325 -15.85 -11.59 -13.19
C LYS A 325 -15.21 -10.22 -13.44
N ASP A 326 -13.94 -10.19 -13.82
CA ASP A 326 -13.26 -8.94 -14.15
C ASP A 326 -13.67 -8.50 -15.56
N SER A 327 -14.57 -7.53 -15.63
CA SER A 327 -15.11 -7.00 -16.89
C SER A 327 -14.04 -6.27 -17.71
N GLU A 328 -13.06 -5.64 -17.07
CA GLU A 328 -11.94 -4.97 -17.74
C GLU A 328 -11.05 -5.97 -18.49
N LEU A 329 -10.77 -7.13 -17.87
CA LEU A 329 -10.04 -8.21 -18.55
C LEU A 329 -10.81 -8.74 -19.76
N ALA A 330 -12.12 -8.90 -19.63
CA ALA A 330 -12.97 -9.38 -20.72
C ALA A 330 -13.00 -8.34 -21.87
N GLU A 331 -13.08 -7.06 -21.58
CA GLU A 331 -12.99 -5.96 -22.53
C GLU A 331 -11.66 -6.01 -23.31
N TRP A 332 -10.53 -6.14 -22.61
CA TRP A 332 -9.22 -6.25 -23.25
C TRP A 332 -9.09 -7.48 -24.13
N VAL A 333 -9.68 -8.62 -23.74
CA VAL A 333 -9.74 -9.79 -24.63
C VAL A 333 -10.56 -9.48 -25.89
N GLY A 334 -11.71 -8.81 -25.76
CA GLY A 334 -12.52 -8.40 -26.89
C GLY A 334 -11.77 -7.48 -27.85
N HIS A 335 -11.06 -6.49 -27.30
CA HIS A 335 -10.18 -5.60 -28.09
C HIS A 335 -9.08 -6.37 -28.84
N VAL A 336 -8.39 -7.28 -28.15
CA VAL A 336 -7.33 -8.10 -28.76
C VAL A 336 -7.90 -9.05 -29.83
N ASP A 337 -9.10 -9.62 -29.63
CA ASP A 337 -9.74 -10.47 -30.60
C ASP A 337 -10.13 -9.66 -31.89
N ILE A 338 -10.48 -8.36 -31.78
CA ILE A 338 -10.65 -7.47 -32.95
C ILE A 338 -9.33 -7.37 -33.73
N GLU A 339 -8.23 -7.11 -33.06
CA GLU A 339 -6.91 -6.95 -33.68
C GLU A 339 -6.38 -8.27 -34.29
N LEU A 340 -6.82 -9.41 -33.75
CA LEU A 340 -6.56 -10.75 -34.28
C LEU A 340 -7.54 -11.17 -35.38
N HIS A 341 -8.50 -10.31 -35.76
CA HIS A 341 -9.56 -10.57 -36.75
C HIS A 341 -10.53 -11.68 -36.34
N ASP A 342 -10.61 -12.04 -35.05
CA ASP A 342 -11.62 -12.93 -34.49
C ASP A 342 -12.87 -12.15 -34.07
N TYR A 343 -13.51 -11.49 -35.04
CA TYR A 343 -14.60 -10.55 -34.81
C TYR A 343 -15.82 -11.22 -34.14
N SER A 344 -16.10 -12.47 -34.49
CA SER A 344 -17.21 -13.21 -33.91
C SER A 344 -17.04 -13.44 -32.40
N ASN A 345 -15.82 -13.75 -31.96
CA ASN A 345 -15.54 -13.92 -30.55
C ASN A 345 -15.50 -12.56 -29.81
N ALA A 346 -14.94 -11.53 -30.46
CA ALA A 346 -14.96 -10.16 -29.96
C ALA A 346 -16.39 -9.68 -29.67
N VAL A 347 -17.31 -9.83 -30.65
CA VAL A 347 -18.74 -9.50 -30.45
C VAL A 347 -19.30 -10.20 -29.23
N ARG A 348 -19.14 -11.54 -29.16
CA ARG A 348 -19.70 -12.34 -28.08
C ARG A 348 -19.21 -11.90 -26.68
N ILE A 349 -17.93 -11.54 -26.55
CA ILE A 349 -17.34 -11.13 -25.28
C ILE A 349 -17.78 -9.71 -24.95
N LEU A 350 -17.69 -8.77 -25.90
CA LEU A 350 -18.02 -7.37 -25.67
C LEU A 350 -19.51 -7.14 -25.42
N GLU A 351 -20.41 -7.96 -25.99
CA GLU A 351 -21.83 -7.96 -25.61
C GLU A 351 -22.03 -8.30 -24.13
N GLN A 352 -21.28 -9.29 -23.61
CA GLN A 352 -21.34 -9.65 -22.20
C GLN A 352 -20.82 -8.54 -21.28
N VAL A 353 -19.71 -7.89 -21.68
CA VAL A 353 -19.15 -6.74 -20.95
C VAL A 353 -20.16 -5.58 -20.93
N TYR A 354 -20.70 -5.23 -22.09
CA TYR A 354 -21.69 -4.16 -22.21
C TYR A 354 -22.99 -4.45 -21.42
N ALA A 355 -23.42 -5.70 -21.37
CA ALA A 355 -24.59 -6.10 -20.58
C ALA A 355 -24.38 -5.88 -19.06
N GLN A 356 -23.13 -5.93 -18.57
CA GLN A 356 -22.81 -5.66 -17.17
C GLN A 356 -22.71 -4.16 -16.88
N ASN A 357 -22.21 -3.37 -17.84
CA ASN A 357 -22.04 -1.92 -17.71
C ASN A 357 -22.39 -1.20 -19.02
N ALA A 358 -23.65 -0.83 -19.18
CA ALA A 358 -24.14 -0.13 -20.37
C ALA A 358 -23.65 1.34 -20.51
N GLN A 359 -22.89 1.85 -19.55
CA GLN A 359 -22.25 3.17 -19.61
C GLN A 359 -20.77 3.09 -19.97
N ASP A 360 -20.24 1.91 -20.22
CA ASP A 360 -18.86 1.73 -20.61
C ASP A 360 -18.67 2.16 -22.07
N VAL A 361 -18.03 3.31 -22.22
CA VAL A 361 -17.84 3.95 -23.55
C VAL A 361 -16.79 3.21 -24.37
N ASP A 362 -15.75 2.68 -23.72
CA ASP A 362 -14.67 1.97 -24.42
C ASP A 362 -15.16 0.60 -24.91
N ALA A 363 -15.83 -0.16 -24.05
CA ALA A 363 -16.46 -1.43 -24.43
C ALA A 363 -17.53 -1.26 -25.53
N LEU A 364 -18.33 -0.19 -25.47
CA LEU A 364 -19.34 0.09 -26.49
C LEU A 364 -18.73 0.51 -27.82
N ARG A 365 -17.59 1.19 -27.81
CA ARG A 365 -16.86 1.55 -29.04
C ARG A 365 -16.27 0.30 -29.70
N ASP A 366 -15.57 -0.52 -28.91
CA ASP A 366 -15.00 -1.77 -29.42
C ASP A 366 -16.10 -2.73 -29.93
N LEU A 367 -17.26 -2.76 -29.25
CA LEU A 367 -18.43 -3.54 -29.71
C LEU A 367 -18.98 -3.02 -31.06
N ALA A 368 -19.07 -1.71 -31.24
CA ALA A 368 -19.51 -1.14 -32.52
C ALA A 368 -18.53 -1.47 -33.65
N ASP A 369 -17.22 -1.41 -33.37
CA ASP A 369 -16.19 -1.77 -34.34
C ASP A 369 -16.19 -3.28 -34.62
N ALA A 370 -16.38 -4.14 -33.62
CA ALA A 370 -16.50 -5.59 -33.77
C ALA A 370 -17.73 -5.96 -34.63
N PHE A 371 -18.89 -5.35 -34.39
CA PHE A 371 -20.09 -5.55 -35.21
C PHE A 371 -19.84 -5.14 -36.66
N TYR A 372 -19.25 -3.97 -36.88
CA TYR A 372 -18.94 -3.48 -38.22
C TYR A 372 -18.01 -4.43 -38.96
N LEU A 373 -16.91 -4.87 -38.33
CA LEU A 373 -15.91 -5.76 -38.92
C LEU A 373 -16.43 -7.20 -39.09
N ASN A 374 -17.44 -7.60 -38.34
CA ASN A 374 -18.12 -8.90 -38.47
C ASN A 374 -19.32 -8.86 -39.42
N ASP A 375 -19.45 -7.80 -40.25
CA ASP A 375 -20.56 -7.57 -41.19
C ASP A 375 -21.97 -7.45 -40.54
N ASN A 376 -22.05 -7.28 -39.22
CA ASN A 376 -23.27 -7.03 -38.47
C ASN A 376 -23.66 -5.55 -38.51
N TYR A 377 -23.95 -5.03 -39.71
CA TYR A 377 -24.10 -3.59 -39.94
C TYR A 377 -25.27 -2.92 -39.21
N ALA A 378 -26.36 -3.67 -38.98
CA ALA A 378 -27.53 -3.15 -38.26
C ALA A 378 -27.21 -2.95 -36.76
N GLU A 379 -26.59 -3.95 -36.15
CA GLU A 379 -26.15 -3.93 -34.75
C GLU A 379 -25.05 -2.90 -34.55
N ALA A 380 -24.13 -2.74 -35.51
CA ALA A 380 -23.12 -1.68 -35.49
C ALA A 380 -23.74 -0.29 -35.44
N LEU A 381 -24.79 -0.03 -36.25
CA LEU A 381 -25.50 1.25 -36.21
C LEU A 381 -26.20 1.47 -34.86
N GLU A 382 -26.84 0.46 -34.28
CA GLU A 382 -27.44 0.56 -32.96
C GLU A 382 -26.42 0.86 -31.86
N ALA A 383 -25.25 0.19 -31.88
CA ALA A 383 -24.17 0.45 -30.94
C ALA A 383 -23.64 1.89 -31.10
N MET A 384 -23.40 2.34 -32.33
CA MET A 384 -23.01 3.72 -32.62
C MET A 384 -24.06 4.75 -32.17
N ASP A 385 -25.36 4.45 -32.29
CA ASP A 385 -26.45 5.33 -31.82
C ASP A 385 -26.48 5.45 -30.30
N ARG A 386 -26.16 4.39 -29.61
CA ARG A 386 -25.99 4.40 -28.14
C ARG A 386 -24.75 5.19 -27.76
N LEU A 387 -23.63 4.95 -28.44
CA LEU A 387 -22.38 5.67 -28.21
C LEU A 387 -22.55 7.19 -28.42
N ALA A 388 -23.29 7.60 -29.44
CA ALA A 388 -23.57 9.02 -29.74
C ALA A 388 -24.36 9.74 -28.64
N LYS A 389 -25.02 9.02 -27.71
CA LYS A 389 -25.67 9.59 -26.53
C LYS A 389 -24.68 9.81 -25.37
N LEU A 390 -23.54 9.15 -25.40
CA LEU A 390 -22.50 9.20 -24.37
C LEU A 390 -21.34 10.13 -24.75
N GLU A 391 -21.01 10.18 -26.03
CA GLU A 391 -19.94 11.04 -26.58
C GLU A 391 -20.33 11.62 -27.94
N THR A 392 -19.75 12.77 -28.30
CA THR A 392 -19.93 13.37 -29.62
C THR A 392 -19.28 12.53 -30.69
N PRO A 393 -20.01 12.10 -31.75
CA PRO A 393 -19.43 11.32 -32.85
C PRO A 393 -18.29 12.06 -33.56
N LYS A 394 -17.17 11.38 -33.73
CA LYS A 394 -16.01 11.86 -34.49
C LYS A 394 -16.25 11.71 -36.00
N PRO A 395 -15.52 12.45 -36.90
CA PRO A 395 -15.69 12.32 -38.34
C PRO A 395 -15.62 10.87 -38.83
N GLY A 396 -14.64 10.07 -38.41
CA GLY A 396 -14.50 8.66 -38.78
C GLY A 396 -15.73 7.80 -38.45
N SER A 397 -16.42 8.09 -37.37
CA SER A 397 -17.66 7.40 -36.99
C SER A 397 -18.78 7.63 -38.01
N TRP A 398 -18.89 8.82 -38.60
CA TRP A 398 -19.86 9.10 -39.67
C TRP A 398 -19.50 8.37 -40.96
N PHE A 399 -18.20 8.19 -41.29
CA PHE A 399 -17.77 7.43 -42.43
C PHE A 399 -18.14 5.94 -42.29
N VAL A 400 -17.89 5.34 -41.11
CA VAL A 400 -18.27 3.94 -40.83
C VAL A 400 -19.81 3.78 -40.88
N ARG A 401 -20.58 4.71 -40.26
CA ARG A 401 -22.05 4.72 -40.35
C ARG A 401 -22.54 4.74 -41.80
N ALA A 402 -21.90 5.55 -42.65
CA ALA A 402 -22.27 5.67 -44.06
C ALA A 402 -22.05 4.32 -44.78
N ILE A 403 -20.95 3.62 -44.49
CA ILE A 403 -20.68 2.29 -45.04
C ILE A 403 -21.76 1.29 -44.56
N CYS A 404 -22.10 1.29 -43.25
CA CYS A 404 -23.15 0.42 -42.72
C CYS A 404 -24.49 0.64 -43.40
N TYR A 405 -24.94 1.91 -43.55
CA TYR A 405 -26.16 2.24 -44.25
C TYR A 405 -26.13 1.79 -45.74
N ASP A 406 -24.99 1.99 -46.40
CA ASP A 406 -24.81 1.58 -47.78
C ASP A 406 -24.92 0.05 -47.96
N LYS A 407 -24.24 -0.70 -47.10
CA LYS A 407 -24.33 -2.17 -47.08
C LYS A 407 -25.74 -2.69 -46.83
N LEU A 408 -26.50 -2.01 -45.98
CA LEU A 408 -27.92 -2.29 -45.75
C LEU A 408 -28.86 -1.76 -46.82
N SER A 409 -28.32 -1.23 -47.94
CA SER A 409 -29.09 -0.61 -49.02
C SER A 409 -29.94 0.59 -48.60
N ARG A 410 -29.64 1.21 -47.47
CA ARG A 410 -30.29 2.42 -46.93
C ARG A 410 -29.62 3.65 -47.53
N LYS A 411 -29.84 3.83 -48.86
CA LYS A 411 -29.08 4.77 -49.69
C LYS A 411 -29.21 6.23 -49.26
N ALA A 412 -30.39 6.66 -48.82
CA ALA A 412 -30.60 8.05 -48.41
C ALA A 412 -29.81 8.38 -47.14
N GLU A 413 -29.86 7.49 -46.16
CA GLU A 413 -29.15 7.64 -44.90
C GLU A 413 -27.62 7.52 -45.09
N ALA A 414 -27.16 6.66 -46.05
CA ALA A 414 -25.77 6.57 -46.40
C ALA A 414 -25.23 7.90 -46.97
N ILE A 415 -25.99 8.54 -47.85
CA ILE A 415 -25.61 9.85 -48.44
C ILE A 415 -25.52 10.91 -47.33
N GLU A 416 -26.50 10.95 -46.41
CA GLU A 416 -26.50 11.90 -45.30
C GLU A 416 -25.29 11.69 -44.39
N ALA A 417 -24.96 10.44 -44.04
CA ALA A 417 -23.83 10.12 -43.20
C ALA A 417 -22.47 10.45 -43.86
N TYR A 418 -22.30 10.14 -45.16
CA TYR A 418 -21.11 10.58 -45.89
C TYR A 418 -20.98 12.10 -45.93
N GLN A 419 -22.10 12.83 -46.10
CA GLN A 419 -22.05 14.30 -46.10
C GLN A 419 -21.63 14.82 -44.73
N LYS A 420 -22.16 14.29 -43.64
CA LYS A 420 -21.76 14.65 -42.25
C LYS A 420 -20.27 14.37 -42.01
N PHE A 421 -19.76 13.26 -42.55
CA PHE A 421 -18.31 12.98 -42.52
C PHE A 421 -17.53 14.10 -43.21
N LEU A 422 -17.87 14.44 -44.43
CA LEU A 422 -17.17 15.46 -45.21
C LEU A 422 -17.25 16.86 -44.57
N ASP A 423 -18.39 17.20 -43.96
CA ASP A 423 -18.60 18.48 -43.30
C ASP A 423 -17.76 18.62 -42.03
N GLN A 424 -17.46 17.51 -41.33
CA GLN A 424 -16.69 17.49 -40.10
C GLN A 424 -15.20 17.20 -40.29
N ASP A 425 -14.84 16.45 -41.36
CA ASP A 425 -13.45 16.05 -41.61
C ASP A 425 -12.56 17.22 -42.04
N GLY A 426 -13.12 18.16 -42.79
CA GLY A 426 -12.39 19.35 -43.21
C GLY A 426 -11.20 19.05 -44.13
N GLY A 427 -11.19 17.88 -44.77
CA GLY A 427 -10.12 17.45 -45.70
C GLY A 427 -8.88 16.90 -45.00
N GLN A 428 -9.01 16.38 -43.81
CA GLN A 428 -7.90 15.76 -43.05
C GLN A 428 -7.58 14.34 -43.54
N HIS A 429 -8.55 13.68 -44.22
CA HIS A 429 -8.44 12.28 -44.67
C HIS A 429 -8.70 12.15 -46.19
N ASP A 430 -7.80 12.66 -47.03
CA ASP A 430 -7.94 12.73 -48.48
C ASP A 430 -8.53 11.47 -49.15
N THR A 431 -8.09 10.28 -48.74
CA THR A 431 -8.55 9.00 -49.32
C THR A 431 -10.03 8.76 -48.98
N GLN A 432 -10.43 8.96 -47.74
CA GLN A 432 -11.81 8.75 -47.26
C GLN A 432 -12.73 9.84 -47.84
N ASP A 433 -12.25 11.06 -47.94
CA ASP A 433 -12.95 12.17 -48.58
C ASP A 433 -13.27 11.85 -50.06
N PHE A 434 -12.28 11.38 -50.80
CA PHE A 434 -12.48 10.95 -52.18
C PHE A 434 -13.50 9.81 -52.27
N GLN A 435 -13.37 8.79 -51.42
CA GLN A 435 -14.31 7.66 -51.40
C GLN A 435 -15.74 8.12 -51.08
N ALA A 436 -15.91 8.98 -50.08
CA ALA A 436 -17.22 9.52 -49.66
C ALA A 436 -17.88 10.31 -50.80
N ARG A 437 -17.15 11.26 -51.42
CA ARG A 437 -17.66 12.06 -52.56
C ARG A 437 -18.04 11.20 -53.76
N HIS A 438 -17.20 10.24 -54.14
CA HIS A 438 -17.49 9.32 -55.23
C HIS A 438 -18.74 8.47 -54.90
N ARG A 439 -18.84 7.91 -53.68
CA ARG A 439 -19.96 7.03 -53.32
C ARG A 439 -21.28 7.80 -53.25
N ILE A 440 -21.29 9.04 -52.79
CA ILE A 440 -22.46 9.92 -52.80
C ILE A 440 -23.00 10.05 -54.26
N LEU A 441 -22.16 10.34 -55.24
CA LEU A 441 -22.57 10.48 -56.63
C LEU A 441 -23.19 9.19 -57.22
N VAL A 442 -22.60 8.05 -56.86
CA VAL A 442 -23.13 6.74 -57.30
C VAL A 442 -24.51 6.49 -56.67
N LEU A 443 -24.64 6.67 -55.36
CA LEU A 443 -25.90 6.45 -54.64
C LEU A 443 -27.02 7.38 -55.08
N GLN A 444 -26.72 8.67 -55.36
CA GLN A 444 -27.68 9.62 -55.91
C GLN A 444 -28.21 9.18 -57.28
N LYS A 445 -27.32 8.67 -58.16
CA LYS A 445 -27.71 8.12 -59.47
C LYS A 445 -28.60 6.89 -59.35
N GLU A 446 -28.26 5.97 -58.42
CA GLU A 446 -29.04 4.78 -58.13
C GLU A 446 -30.45 5.12 -57.60
N LEU A 447 -30.58 6.11 -56.68
CA LEU A 447 -31.85 6.59 -56.16
C LEU A 447 -32.70 7.27 -57.26
N GLY A 448 -32.07 8.03 -58.14
CA GLY A 448 -32.76 8.66 -59.30
C GLY A 448 -33.33 7.67 -60.31
N GLN A 449 -32.63 6.53 -60.47
CA GLN A 449 -33.12 5.45 -61.33
C GLN A 449 -34.27 4.64 -60.73
N SER A 450 -34.24 4.44 -59.38
CA SER A 450 -35.32 3.73 -58.63
C SER A 450 -36.64 4.52 -58.62
N LYS A 451 -36.62 5.84 -58.71
CA LYS A 451 -37.80 6.72 -58.81
C LYS A 451 -38.46 6.76 -60.21
N LYS A 452 -37.75 6.23 -61.24
CA LYS A 452 -38.20 6.20 -62.62
C LYS A 452 -38.80 4.83 -63.04
N LYS A 453 -38.71 3.83 -62.22
CA LYS A 453 -39.38 2.53 -62.33
C LYS A 453 -40.59 2.49 -61.38
#